data_9485923486c16a0ff519b019033a13cd
#
_entry.id   9485923486c16a0ff519b019033a13cd
#
_cell.length_a   1.000
_cell.length_b   1.000
_cell.length_c   1.000
_cell.angle_alpha   90.00
_cell.angle_beta   90.00
_cell.angle_gamma   90.00
#
_symmetry.space_group_name_H-M   'P 1'
#
loop_
_entity.id
_entity.type
_entity.pdbx_description
1 polymer ?
#
loop_
_entity_poly.entity_id
_entity_poly.type
_entity_poly.pdbx_seq_one_letter_code
_entity_poly.pdbx_strand_id
1 'polypeptide(L)'
;MPYATITEADHTLDLFDQVDALVPREPEGLVLLIRGRTERGVAVVSVWRSREESDRFFADHLAPALAQVVGDPIPAPLLSLGVSDVAVRGQVGVA
;
A
#
# COMPACT_ATOMS: atom_id res chain seq x y z
N MET A 1 -13.99 -11.54 3.57
CA MET A 1 -14.26 -10.19 4.12
C MET A 1 -13.23 -9.20 3.60
N PRO A 2 -13.66 -8.07 3.08
CA PRO A 2 -12.71 -7.04 2.63
C PRO A 2 -11.83 -6.55 3.77
N TYR A 3 -10.61 -6.19 3.40
CA TYR A 3 -9.58 -5.77 4.33
C TYR A 3 -8.85 -4.56 3.75
N ALA A 4 -8.49 -3.60 4.57
CA ALA A 4 -7.75 -2.43 4.14
C ALA A 4 -6.47 -2.23 4.94
N THR A 5 -5.47 -1.66 4.30
CA THR A 5 -4.28 -1.16 4.98
C THR A 5 -4.19 0.34 4.81
N ILE A 6 -3.80 1.02 5.88
CA ILE A 6 -3.55 2.47 5.88
C ILE A 6 -2.14 2.66 6.38
N THR A 7 -1.28 3.25 5.54
CA THR A 7 0.13 3.44 5.87
C THR A 7 0.53 4.87 5.58
N GLU A 8 1.26 5.49 6.49
CA GLU A 8 1.93 6.76 6.25
C GLU A 8 3.42 6.58 6.50
N ALA A 9 4.24 7.02 5.55
CA ALA A 9 5.68 6.86 5.62
C ALA A 9 6.38 8.18 5.30
N ASP A 10 7.54 8.39 5.91
CA ASP A 10 8.38 9.58 5.66
C ASP A 10 9.19 9.36 4.38
N HIS A 11 8.50 9.42 3.25
CA HIS A 11 9.09 9.24 1.92
C HIS A 11 8.56 10.30 0.97
N THR A 12 9.17 10.41 -0.20
CA THR A 12 8.70 11.25 -1.29
C THR A 12 7.85 10.43 -2.26
N LEU A 13 7.05 11.10 -3.07
CA LEU A 13 6.32 10.42 -4.15
C LEU A 13 7.27 9.79 -5.17
N ASP A 14 8.41 10.44 -5.46
CA ASP A 14 9.41 9.88 -6.37
C ASP A 14 9.93 8.54 -5.88
N LEU A 15 10.23 8.45 -4.59
CA LEU A 15 10.66 7.19 -4.00
C LEU A 15 9.56 6.14 -4.08
N PHE A 16 8.33 6.55 -3.80
CA PHE A 16 7.20 5.66 -3.90
C PHE A 16 6.99 5.15 -5.32
N ASP A 17 7.16 6.01 -6.32
CA ASP A 17 7.07 5.61 -7.73
C ASP A 17 8.14 4.56 -8.09
N GLN A 18 9.33 4.65 -7.53
CA GLN A 18 10.38 3.64 -7.72
C GLN A 18 9.98 2.29 -7.14
N VAL A 19 9.37 2.29 -5.97
CA VAL A 19 8.85 1.05 -5.35
C VAL A 19 7.73 0.48 -6.20
N ASP A 20 6.79 1.33 -6.62
CA ASP A 20 5.61 0.93 -7.39
C ASP A 20 5.99 0.29 -8.74
N ALA A 21 7.07 0.76 -9.34
CA ALA A 21 7.57 0.19 -10.60
C ALA A 21 8.08 -1.25 -10.47
N LEU A 22 8.37 -1.70 -9.26
CA LEU A 22 8.89 -3.04 -8.98
C LEU A 22 7.82 -4.04 -8.56
N VAL A 23 6.58 -3.62 -8.44
CA VAL A 23 5.48 -4.48 -8.01
C VAL A 23 4.44 -4.62 -9.12
N PRO A 24 3.62 -5.69 -9.10
CA PRO A 24 2.53 -5.83 -10.06
C PRO A 24 1.56 -4.66 -9.96
N ARG A 25 1.12 -4.17 -11.11
CA ARG A 25 0.19 -3.05 -11.17
C ARG A 25 -1.20 -3.42 -10.67
N GLU A 26 -1.63 -4.64 -10.96
CA GLU A 26 -2.93 -5.16 -10.55
C GLU A 26 -2.74 -6.49 -9.82
N PRO A 27 -2.23 -6.44 -8.58
CA PRO A 27 -2.02 -7.68 -7.83
C PRO A 27 -3.34 -8.36 -7.51
N GLU A 28 -3.29 -9.67 -7.39
CA GLU A 28 -4.46 -10.48 -7.06
C GLU A 28 -5.08 -10.01 -5.75
N GLY A 29 -6.38 -9.78 -5.78
CA GLY A 29 -7.14 -9.39 -4.61
C GLY A 29 -7.23 -7.89 -4.37
N LEU A 30 -6.47 -7.07 -5.10
CA LEU A 30 -6.55 -5.63 -4.93
C LEU A 30 -7.87 -5.08 -5.49
N VAL A 31 -8.61 -4.38 -4.65
CA VAL A 31 -9.86 -3.73 -5.04
C VAL A 31 -9.61 -2.27 -5.39
N LEU A 32 -8.82 -1.58 -4.58
CA LEU A 32 -8.60 -0.14 -4.71
C LEU A 32 -7.30 0.23 -4.02
N LEU A 33 -6.56 1.13 -4.62
CA LEU A 33 -5.38 1.74 -4.00
C LEU A 33 -5.43 3.24 -4.21
N ILE A 34 -5.25 3.98 -3.12
CA ILE A 34 -5.16 5.43 -3.12
C ILE A 34 -3.81 5.81 -2.50
N ARG A 35 -3.10 6.73 -3.12
CA ARG A 35 -1.87 7.27 -2.55
C ARG A 35 -1.81 8.78 -2.76
N GLY A 36 -1.13 9.45 -1.86
CA GLY A 36 -0.97 10.89 -1.96
C GLY A 36 0.03 11.44 -0.97
N ARG A 37 0.34 12.71 -1.11
CA ARG A 37 1.24 13.40 -0.17
C ARG A 37 0.50 13.83 1.07
N THR A 38 1.20 13.74 2.19
CA THR A 38 0.78 14.31 3.48
C THR A 38 1.81 15.32 3.93
N GLU A 39 1.55 16.00 5.04
CA GLU A 39 2.52 16.92 5.63
C GLU A 39 3.80 16.21 6.06
N ARG A 40 3.73 14.91 6.38
CA ARG A 40 4.85 14.14 6.89
C ARG A 40 5.50 13.24 5.84
N GLY A 41 4.90 13.11 4.65
CA GLY A 41 5.43 12.24 3.63
C GLY A 41 4.38 11.77 2.64
N VAL A 42 4.16 10.46 2.59
CA VAL A 42 3.22 9.81 1.67
C VAL A 42 2.29 8.90 2.45
N ALA A 43 1.00 8.96 2.13
CA ALA A 43 0.01 8.02 2.64
C ALA A 43 -0.49 7.10 1.53
N VAL A 44 -0.74 5.85 1.89
CA VAL A 44 -1.29 4.84 0.99
C VAL A 44 -2.45 4.15 1.69
N VAL A 45 -3.58 4.07 1.01
CA VAL A 45 -4.72 3.26 1.44
C VAL A 45 -4.94 2.20 0.38
N SER A 46 -4.93 0.94 0.76
CA SER A 46 -5.24 -0.17 -0.14
C SER A 46 -6.34 -1.02 0.42
N VAL A 47 -7.29 -1.39 -0.45
CA VAL A 47 -8.42 -2.25 -0.09
C VAL A 47 -8.27 -3.56 -0.84
N TRP A 48 -8.43 -4.66 -0.13
CA TRP A 48 -8.23 -6.02 -0.61
C TRP A 48 -9.48 -6.86 -0.38
N ARG A 49 -9.66 -7.89 -1.21
CA ARG A 49 -10.76 -8.85 -1.00
C ARG A 49 -10.59 -9.61 0.29
N SER A 50 -9.34 -9.85 0.73
CA SER A 50 -9.05 -10.56 1.96
C SER A 50 -7.74 -10.09 2.56
N ARG A 51 -7.58 -10.30 3.86
CA ARG A 51 -6.33 -10.04 4.56
C ARG A 51 -5.19 -10.92 4.03
N GLU A 52 -5.50 -12.17 3.71
CA GLU A 52 -4.48 -13.11 3.20
C GLU A 52 -3.85 -12.62 1.90
N GLU A 53 -4.67 -12.06 1.00
CA GLU A 53 -4.16 -11.53 -0.26
C GLU A 53 -3.30 -10.29 -0.03
N SER A 54 -3.68 -9.43 0.92
CA SER A 54 -2.87 -8.28 1.33
C SER A 54 -1.52 -8.72 1.90
N ASP A 55 -1.54 -9.67 2.84
CA ASP A 55 -0.32 -10.17 3.47
C ASP A 55 0.61 -10.83 2.45
N ARG A 56 0.04 -11.58 1.51
CA ARG A 56 0.82 -12.24 0.44
C ARG A 56 1.47 -11.21 -0.49
N PHE A 57 0.73 -10.17 -0.87
CA PHE A 57 1.28 -9.11 -1.69
C PHE A 57 2.46 -8.42 -0.98
N PHE A 58 2.31 -8.12 0.29
CA PHE A 58 3.39 -7.51 1.06
C PHE A 58 4.62 -8.42 1.08
N ALA A 59 4.46 -9.68 1.44
CA ALA A 59 5.58 -10.60 1.58
C ALA A 59 6.28 -10.88 0.25
N ASP A 60 5.50 -11.08 -0.82
CA ASP A 60 6.04 -11.55 -2.10
C ASP A 60 6.53 -10.41 -3.00
N HIS A 61 5.95 -9.22 -2.87
CA HIS A 61 6.23 -8.12 -3.79
C HIS A 61 6.68 -6.83 -3.11
N LEU A 62 5.91 -6.35 -2.14
CA LEU A 62 6.17 -5.03 -1.58
C LEU A 62 7.41 -5.00 -0.69
N ALA A 63 7.57 -5.96 0.20
CA ALA A 63 8.74 -6.00 1.08
C ALA A 63 10.06 -6.13 0.30
N PRO A 64 10.18 -7.00 -0.71
CA PRO A 64 11.39 -7.04 -1.54
C PRO A 64 11.65 -5.72 -2.28
N ALA A 65 10.62 -5.07 -2.79
CA ALA A 65 10.75 -3.78 -3.48
C ALA A 65 11.20 -2.68 -2.53
N LEU A 66 10.62 -2.61 -1.34
CA LEU A 66 11.02 -1.67 -0.30
C LEU A 66 12.48 -1.89 0.12
N ALA A 67 12.87 -3.13 0.32
CA ALA A 67 14.25 -3.46 0.68
C ALA A 67 15.24 -2.98 -0.39
N GLN A 68 14.89 -3.12 -1.66
CA GLN A 68 15.74 -2.70 -2.76
C GLN A 68 15.85 -1.18 -2.88
N VAL A 69 14.75 -0.45 -2.71
CA VAL A 69 14.70 1.00 -2.95
C VAL A 69 15.03 1.81 -1.70
N VAL A 70 14.47 1.41 -0.57
CA VAL A 70 14.55 2.19 0.68
C VAL A 70 15.67 1.68 1.58
N GLY A 71 15.88 0.38 1.62
CA GLY A 71 16.93 -0.24 2.43
C GLY A 71 16.46 -1.47 3.20
N ASP A 72 17.44 -2.23 3.67
CA ASP A 72 17.25 -3.43 4.46
C ASP A 72 18.10 -3.31 5.73
N PRO A 73 17.52 -3.27 6.94
CA PRO A 73 16.08 -3.46 7.20
C PRO A 73 15.20 -2.31 6.69
N ILE A 74 13.95 -2.63 6.37
CA ILE A 74 12.97 -1.64 5.91
C ILE A 74 12.65 -0.70 7.06
N PRO A 75 12.76 0.63 6.88
CA PRO A 75 12.39 1.57 7.94
C PRO A 75 10.93 1.44 8.34
N ALA A 76 10.66 1.56 9.63
CA ALA A 76 9.30 1.51 10.13
C ALA A 76 8.49 2.71 9.60
N PRO A 77 7.22 2.50 9.19
CA PRO A 77 6.37 3.61 8.77
C PRO A 77 5.98 4.50 9.97
N LEU A 78 5.56 5.72 9.68
CA LEU A 78 5.03 6.64 10.69
C LEU A 78 3.70 6.13 11.26
N LEU A 79 2.90 5.49 10.41
CA LEU A 79 1.62 4.90 10.76
C LEU A 79 1.40 3.65 9.92
N SER A 80 0.89 2.60 10.54
CA SER A 80 0.47 1.39 9.82
C SER A 80 -0.72 0.77 10.54
N LEU A 81 -1.85 0.69 9.83
CA LEU A 81 -3.10 0.14 10.36
C LEU A 81 -3.64 -0.92 9.42
N GLY A 82 -4.14 -2.02 10.01
CA GLY A 82 -5.00 -2.96 9.31
C GLY A 82 -6.43 -2.73 9.74
N VAL A 83 -7.36 -2.73 8.78
CA VAL A 83 -8.78 -2.52 9.03
C VAL A 83 -9.58 -3.68 8.46
N SER A 84 -10.35 -4.36 9.31
CA SER A 84 -11.19 -5.47 8.91
C SER A 84 -12.63 -5.03 8.66
N ASP A 85 -13.39 -5.89 7.96
CA ASP A 85 -14.82 -5.67 7.69
C ASP A 85 -15.07 -4.34 6.97
N VAL A 86 -14.24 -4.06 5.97
CA VAL A 86 -14.29 -2.81 5.21
C VAL A 86 -15.49 -2.80 4.28
N ALA A 87 -16.20 -1.68 4.23
CA ALA A 87 -17.21 -1.42 3.23
C ALA A 87 -16.71 -0.33 2.27
N VAL A 88 -16.86 -0.56 0.97
CA VAL A 88 -16.49 0.41 -0.06
C VAL A 88 -17.78 0.96 -0.67
N ARG A 89 -17.91 2.26 -0.67
CA ARG A 89 -19.08 2.96 -1.19
C ARG A 89 -18.66 4.16 -2.03
N GLY A 90 -19.57 4.66 -2.84
CA GLY A 90 -19.35 5.82 -3.66
C GLY A 90 -18.91 5.45 -5.07
N GLN A 91 -18.44 6.44 -5.81
CA GLN A 91 -17.95 6.24 -7.17
C GLN A 91 -16.46 5.93 -7.17
N VAL A 92 -16.11 4.77 -7.70
CA VAL A 92 -14.71 4.34 -7.83
C VAL A 92 -14.25 4.63 -9.26
N GLY A 93 -13.00 5.07 -9.41
CA GLY A 93 -12.43 5.36 -10.72
C GLY A 93 -12.76 6.75 -11.25
N VAL A 94 -13.07 7.67 -10.39
CA VAL A 94 -13.24 9.09 -10.74
C VAL A 94 -11.87 9.66 -11.11
N ALA A 95 -11.82 10.35 -12.24
CA ALA A 95 -10.60 10.95 -12.74
C ALA A 95 -10.22 12.21 -11.93
#